data_e56ad10a0a3128c280e36675e1fc6126
#
_entry.id   e56ad10a0a3128c280e36675e1fc6126
#
_cell.length_a   1.000
_cell.length_b   1.000
_cell.length_c   1.000
_cell.angle_alpha   90.00
_cell.angle_beta   90.00
_cell.angle_gamma   90.00
#
_symmetry.space_group_name_H-M   'P 1'
#
loop_
_entity.id
_entity.type
_entity.pdbx_description
1 polymer ?
#
loop_
_entity_poly.entity_id
_entity_poly.type
_entity_poly.pdbx_seq_one_letter_code
_entity_poly.pdbx_strand_id
1 'polypeptide(L)'
;MLTAGNMKDFFKLIRWPNLLIVALTMLAMRYAIIGPLLARTEVVLRESHGYPMSMMLQLPWQDFLVLVLATVSITAAGYVINDYFDIKTDLVNKGRVIVGTAVPRRRALMFHNILNILGVASGFYVSWRIGYPLAGVMFLLVTGLFYFYSASYKRQFLLGNILVAFLTATLPLLVLFYEWAALYNFYSVHAADIPSLRVILWWICGFSLFAFLTTLTREIIKDIEDFKGD
;
A
#
# COMPACT_ATOMS: atom_id res chain seq x y z
N MET A 1 6.02 -20.87 20.83
CA MET A 1 4.74 -21.31 20.26
C MET A 1 3.70 -20.22 20.53
N LEU A 2 2.97 -19.74 19.51
CA LEU A 2 1.87 -18.79 19.70
C LEU A 2 0.64 -19.58 20.18
N THR A 3 0.13 -19.28 21.38
CA THR A 3 -1.15 -19.83 21.85
C THR A 3 -2.31 -19.13 21.13
N ALA A 4 -3.51 -19.72 21.11
CA ALA A 4 -4.69 -19.13 20.44
C ALA A 4 -5.03 -17.70 20.93
N GLY A 5 -4.73 -17.35 22.20
CA GLY A 5 -4.83 -15.99 22.72
C GLY A 5 -3.83 -15.03 22.07
N ASN A 6 -2.57 -15.46 21.90
CA ASN A 6 -1.52 -14.67 21.25
C ASN A 6 -1.78 -14.40 19.75
N MET A 7 -2.49 -15.28 19.05
CA MET A 7 -2.88 -15.07 17.66
C MET A 7 -3.95 -13.98 17.50
N LYS A 8 -4.99 -14.00 18.33
CA LYS A 8 -6.02 -12.96 18.32
C LYS A 8 -5.44 -11.57 18.59
N ASP A 9 -4.51 -11.47 19.54
CA ASP A 9 -3.85 -10.21 19.88
C ASP A 9 -2.93 -9.71 18.77
N PHE A 10 -2.24 -10.62 18.07
CA PHE A 10 -1.47 -10.28 16.89
C PHE A 10 -2.35 -9.74 15.75
N PHE A 11 -3.48 -10.38 15.43
CA PHE A 11 -4.41 -9.88 14.41
C PHE A 11 -5.02 -8.52 14.78
N LYS A 12 -5.30 -8.28 16.07
CA LYS A 12 -5.71 -6.94 16.54
C LYS A 12 -4.61 -5.91 16.37
N LEU A 13 -3.37 -6.24 16.72
CA LEU A 13 -2.20 -5.37 16.64
C LEU A 13 -1.92 -4.90 15.20
N ILE A 14 -1.99 -5.81 14.23
CA ILE A 14 -1.80 -5.48 12.81
C ILE A 14 -3.04 -4.83 12.17
N ARG A 15 -4.15 -4.71 12.90
CA ARG A 15 -5.43 -4.16 12.39
C ARG A 15 -5.88 -4.87 11.11
N TRP A 16 -5.96 -6.22 11.14
CA TRP A 16 -6.25 -7.04 9.97
C TRP A 16 -7.40 -6.57 9.07
N PRO A 17 -8.53 -5.95 9.56
CA PRO A 17 -9.57 -5.47 8.67
C PRO A 17 -9.08 -4.33 7.75
N ASN A 18 -8.19 -3.46 8.26
CA ASN A 18 -7.61 -2.39 7.45
C ASN A 18 -6.66 -2.96 6.40
N LEU A 19 -5.89 -4.01 6.72
CA LEU A 19 -5.03 -4.70 5.75
C LEU A 19 -5.85 -5.36 4.65
N LEU A 20 -7.02 -5.91 4.98
CA LEU A 20 -7.95 -6.43 3.99
C LEU A 20 -8.45 -5.33 3.05
N ILE A 21 -8.78 -4.15 3.57
CA ILE A 21 -9.17 -2.99 2.75
C ILE A 21 -8.04 -2.59 1.80
N VAL A 22 -6.79 -2.54 2.27
CA VAL A 22 -5.62 -2.28 1.41
C VAL A 22 -5.53 -3.29 0.27
N ALA A 23 -5.59 -4.60 0.59
CA ALA A 23 -5.52 -5.65 -0.42
C ALA A 23 -6.68 -5.57 -1.43
N LEU A 24 -7.91 -5.38 -0.95
CA LEU A 24 -9.10 -5.23 -1.80
C LEU A 24 -9.03 -3.98 -2.68
N THR A 25 -8.50 -2.87 -2.17
CA THR A 25 -8.27 -1.66 -2.97
C THR A 25 -7.31 -1.94 -4.11
N MET A 26 -6.19 -2.61 -3.86
CA MET A 26 -5.23 -2.96 -4.90
C MET A 26 -5.85 -3.90 -5.95
N LEU A 27 -6.59 -4.92 -5.50
CA LEU A 27 -7.33 -5.83 -6.38
C LEU A 27 -8.36 -5.09 -7.24
N ALA A 28 -9.16 -4.20 -6.63
CA ALA A 28 -10.17 -3.41 -7.34
C ALA A 28 -9.54 -2.48 -8.38
N MET A 29 -8.45 -1.78 -8.01
CA MET A 29 -7.73 -0.91 -8.96
C MET A 29 -7.25 -1.70 -10.18
N ARG A 30 -6.67 -2.87 -9.95
CA ARG A 30 -6.15 -3.69 -11.05
C ARG A 30 -7.25 -4.29 -11.91
N TYR A 31 -8.20 -5.01 -11.29
CA TYR A 31 -9.15 -5.86 -12.03
C TYR A 31 -10.47 -5.15 -12.36
N ALA A 32 -10.90 -4.17 -11.56
CA ALA A 32 -12.14 -3.47 -11.82
C ALA A 32 -11.95 -2.12 -12.56
N ILE A 33 -10.73 -1.53 -12.53
CA ILE A 33 -10.46 -0.25 -13.18
C ILE A 33 -9.47 -0.41 -14.33
N ILE A 34 -8.23 -0.80 -14.06
CA ILE A 34 -7.17 -0.84 -15.09
C ILE A 34 -7.51 -1.89 -16.15
N GLY A 35 -7.86 -3.12 -15.76
CA GLY A 35 -8.18 -4.20 -16.70
C GLY A 35 -9.29 -3.85 -17.69
N PRO A 36 -10.49 -3.41 -17.26
CA PRO A 36 -11.56 -3.02 -18.16
C PRO A 36 -11.24 -1.81 -19.04
N LEU A 37 -10.43 -0.86 -18.58
CA LEU A 37 -9.99 0.27 -19.39
C LEU A 37 -8.98 -0.17 -20.46
N LEU A 38 -8.06 -1.08 -20.13
CA LEU A 38 -7.16 -1.69 -21.10
C LEU A 38 -7.94 -2.48 -22.16
N ALA A 39 -8.93 -3.27 -21.77
CA ALA A 39 -9.75 -4.04 -22.69
C ALA A 39 -10.53 -3.18 -23.71
N ARG A 40 -10.71 -1.88 -23.42
CA ARG A 40 -11.31 -0.90 -24.35
C ARG A 40 -10.27 -0.14 -25.17
N THR A 41 -8.98 -0.38 -24.94
CA THR A 41 -7.88 0.28 -25.67
C THR A 41 -7.36 -0.68 -26.72
N GLU A 42 -7.43 -0.27 -27.98
CA GLU A 42 -6.95 -1.05 -29.10
C GLU A 42 -5.45 -0.81 -29.35
N VAL A 43 -4.75 -1.86 -29.75
CA VAL A 43 -3.33 -1.84 -30.12
C VAL A 43 -3.13 -2.75 -31.33
N VAL A 44 -2.28 -2.33 -32.26
CA VAL A 44 -1.86 -3.17 -33.39
C VAL A 44 -0.53 -3.82 -33.04
N LEU A 45 -0.53 -5.13 -32.91
CA LEU A 45 0.71 -5.90 -32.71
C LEU A 45 1.41 -6.11 -34.06
N ARG A 46 2.73 -6.17 -34.04
CA ARG A 46 3.55 -6.39 -35.27
C ARG A 46 3.22 -7.72 -35.94
N GLU A 47 2.80 -8.71 -35.17
CA GLU A 47 2.45 -10.04 -35.62
C GLU A 47 0.98 -10.18 -36.06
N SER A 48 0.13 -9.17 -35.78
CA SER A 48 -1.31 -9.21 -36.05
C SER A 48 -1.70 -8.89 -37.51
N HIS A 49 -0.73 -8.76 -38.41
CA HIS A 49 -0.97 -8.39 -39.80
C HIS A 49 -1.81 -7.10 -39.96
N GLY A 50 -1.68 -6.17 -39.02
CA GLY A 50 -2.42 -4.91 -39.00
C GLY A 50 -3.81 -4.94 -38.32
N TYR A 51 -4.24 -6.08 -37.82
CA TYR A 51 -5.52 -6.16 -37.10
C TYR A 51 -5.39 -5.62 -35.66
N PRO A 52 -6.29 -4.70 -35.24
CA PRO A 52 -6.28 -4.19 -33.88
C PRO A 52 -6.75 -5.28 -32.89
N MET A 53 -6.12 -5.30 -31.72
CA MET A 53 -6.46 -6.19 -30.60
C MET A 53 -6.62 -5.36 -29.33
N SER A 54 -7.47 -5.81 -28.41
CA SER A 54 -7.61 -5.19 -27.11
C SER A 54 -6.36 -5.39 -26.25
N MET A 55 -5.94 -4.35 -25.55
CA MET A 55 -4.85 -4.47 -24.56
C MET A 55 -5.28 -5.31 -23.36
N MET A 56 -4.33 -5.98 -22.74
CA MET A 56 -4.53 -6.82 -21.55
C MET A 56 -3.52 -6.49 -20.46
N LEU A 57 -3.85 -6.83 -19.23
CA LEU A 57 -2.94 -6.78 -18.08
C LEU A 57 -1.67 -7.60 -18.36
N GLN A 58 -0.50 -7.02 -18.11
CA GLN A 58 0.79 -7.64 -18.41
C GLN A 58 1.59 -8.03 -17.16
N LEU A 59 1.34 -7.41 -16.00
CA LEU A 59 1.98 -7.86 -14.77
C LEU A 59 1.45 -9.25 -14.42
N PRO A 60 2.29 -10.30 -14.28
CA PRO A 60 1.85 -11.63 -13.90
C PRO A 60 1.08 -11.59 -12.57
N TRP A 61 0.02 -12.39 -12.44
CA TRP A 61 -0.82 -12.38 -11.25
C TRP A 61 -0.03 -12.75 -9.98
N GLN A 62 0.98 -13.63 -10.11
CA GLN A 62 1.87 -14.01 -9.01
C GLN A 62 2.69 -12.81 -8.52
N ASP A 63 3.28 -12.04 -9.45
CA ASP A 63 4.07 -10.85 -9.14
C ASP A 63 3.16 -9.76 -8.53
N PHE A 64 1.91 -9.65 -8.98
CA PHE A 64 0.93 -8.77 -8.37
C PHE A 64 0.58 -9.19 -6.92
N LEU A 65 0.43 -10.49 -6.65
CA LEU A 65 0.23 -10.96 -5.28
C LEU A 65 1.44 -10.67 -4.38
N VAL A 66 2.66 -10.76 -4.91
CA VAL A 66 3.87 -10.36 -4.17
C VAL A 66 3.87 -8.85 -3.90
N LEU A 67 3.39 -8.02 -4.85
CA LEU A 67 3.20 -6.58 -4.63
C LEU A 67 2.20 -6.29 -3.52
N VAL A 68 1.06 -7.00 -3.50
CA VAL A 68 0.07 -6.91 -2.41
C VAL A 68 0.68 -7.33 -1.09
N LEU A 69 1.43 -8.45 -1.05
CA LEU A 69 2.12 -8.92 0.15
C LEU A 69 3.12 -7.88 0.68
N ALA A 70 3.92 -7.27 -0.20
CA ALA A 70 4.85 -6.20 0.16
C ALA A 70 4.13 -5.03 0.85
N THR A 71 3.06 -4.54 0.23
CA THR A 71 2.28 -3.40 0.70
C THR A 71 1.57 -3.69 2.03
N VAL A 72 0.91 -4.85 2.12
CA VAL A 72 0.21 -5.28 3.34
C VAL A 72 1.18 -5.48 4.50
N SER A 73 2.35 -6.09 4.24
CA SER A 73 3.37 -6.33 5.28
C SER A 73 3.93 -5.02 5.84
N ILE A 74 4.28 -4.06 4.99
CA ILE A 74 4.78 -2.74 5.43
C ILE A 74 3.69 -1.96 6.17
N THR A 75 2.44 -2.01 5.71
CA THR A 75 1.30 -1.37 6.40
C THR A 75 1.07 -1.99 7.77
N ALA A 76 1.14 -3.31 7.88
CA ALA A 76 1.04 -4.03 9.16
C ALA A 76 2.18 -3.64 10.11
N ALA A 77 3.43 -3.55 9.61
CA ALA A 77 4.57 -3.07 10.38
C ALA A 77 4.37 -1.63 10.87
N GLY A 78 3.75 -0.77 10.04
CA GLY A 78 3.36 0.59 10.40
C GLY A 78 2.38 0.63 11.57
N TYR A 79 1.34 -0.21 11.58
CA TYR A 79 0.42 -0.30 12.71
C TYR A 79 1.11 -0.77 13.99
N VAL A 80 1.98 -1.77 13.90
CA VAL A 80 2.70 -2.31 15.06
C VAL A 80 3.59 -1.25 15.69
N ILE A 81 4.35 -0.49 14.88
CA ILE A 81 5.25 0.55 15.42
C ILE A 81 4.47 1.76 15.94
N ASN A 82 3.33 2.08 15.34
CA ASN A 82 2.44 3.12 15.85
C ASN A 82 1.94 2.77 17.25
N ASP A 83 1.37 1.57 17.46
CA ASP A 83 0.90 1.12 18.76
C ASP A 83 2.04 0.99 19.80
N TYR A 84 3.28 0.74 19.35
CA TYR A 84 4.46 0.73 20.22
C TYR A 84 4.78 2.11 20.81
N PHE A 85 4.69 3.17 19.99
CA PHE A 85 4.94 4.55 20.46
C PHE A 85 3.74 5.17 21.19
N ASP A 86 2.52 4.67 20.94
CA ASP A 86 1.25 5.24 21.46
C ASP A 86 0.81 4.74 22.82
N ILE A 87 1.59 3.92 23.49
CA ILE A 87 1.17 3.28 24.76
C ILE A 87 0.63 4.30 25.78
N LYS A 88 1.27 5.45 25.94
CA LYS A 88 0.85 6.46 26.92
C LYS A 88 -0.42 7.19 26.49
N THR A 89 -0.47 7.64 25.25
CA THR A 89 -1.62 8.33 24.64
C THR A 89 -2.85 7.42 24.59
N ASP A 90 -2.68 6.17 24.17
CA ASP A 90 -3.77 5.20 24.11
C ASP A 90 -4.31 4.80 25.48
N LEU A 91 -3.50 4.81 26.52
CA LEU A 91 -3.99 4.58 27.89
C LEU A 91 -4.91 5.71 28.34
N VAL A 92 -4.63 6.96 27.97
CA VAL A 92 -5.48 8.12 28.33
C VAL A 92 -6.76 8.10 27.48
N ASN A 93 -6.66 7.96 26.17
CA ASN A 93 -7.80 8.11 25.25
C ASN A 93 -8.72 6.87 25.23
N LYS A 94 -8.13 5.65 25.28
CA LYS A 94 -8.87 4.39 25.10
C LYS A 94 -8.97 3.55 26.36
N GLY A 95 -8.23 3.90 27.43
CA GLY A 95 -8.18 3.15 28.69
C GLY A 95 -7.56 1.74 28.58
N ARG A 96 -7.07 1.35 27.40
CA ARG A 96 -6.47 0.04 27.14
C ARG A 96 -5.45 0.09 26.02
N VAL A 97 -4.40 -0.71 26.14
CA VAL A 97 -3.33 -0.85 25.13
C VAL A 97 -3.09 -2.35 24.84
N ILE A 98 -2.61 -2.65 23.63
CA ILE A 98 -2.24 -4.03 23.25
C ILE A 98 -0.76 -4.25 23.55
N VAL A 99 0.11 -3.32 23.15
CA VAL A 99 1.55 -3.40 23.38
C VAL A 99 1.86 -3.04 24.84
N GLY A 100 2.57 -3.92 25.52
CA GLY A 100 2.90 -3.79 26.94
C GLY A 100 1.95 -4.53 27.88
N THR A 101 0.77 -4.95 27.39
CA THR A 101 -0.18 -5.80 28.13
C THR A 101 -0.32 -7.18 27.50
N ALA A 102 -1.07 -7.30 26.39
CA ALA A 102 -1.29 -8.55 25.69
C ALA A 102 -0.05 -8.98 24.86
N VAL A 103 0.66 -8.02 24.26
CA VAL A 103 1.88 -8.26 23.47
C VAL A 103 3.08 -7.54 24.11
N PRO A 104 4.11 -8.25 24.60
CA PRO A 104 5.31 -7.63 25.14
C PRO A 104 5.99 -6.70 24.13
N ARG A 105 6.52 -5.55 24.58
CA ARG A 105 7.20 -4.56 23.73
C ARG A 105 8.27 -5.18 22.82
N ARG A 106 9.08 -6.10 23.35
CA ARG A 106 10.12 -6.80 22.59
C ARG A 106 9.55 -7.61 21.42
N ARG A 107 8.38 -8.27 21.62
CA ARG A 107 7.69 -9.02 20.57
C ARG A 107 7.09 -8.09 19.52
N ALA A 108 6.53 -6.95 19.93
CA ALA A 108 6.02 -5.95 19.00
C ALA A 108 7.13 -5.45 18.06
N LEU A 109 8.31 -5.08 18.59
CA LEU A 109 9.46 -4.70 17.76
C LEU A 109 9.94 -5.84 16.84
N MET A 110 9.94 -7.08 17.34
CA MET A 110 10.27 -8.23 16.51
C MET A 110 9.29 -8.40 15.35
N PHE A 111 7.97 -8.28 15.58
CA PHE A 111 6.96 -8.34 14.54
C PHE A 111 7.12 -7.20 13.54
N HIS A 112 7.34 -5.96 14.01
CA HIS A 112 7.64 -4.82 13.15
C HIS A 112 8.82 -5.10 12.21
N ASN A 113 9.94 -5.59 12.73
CA ASN A 113 11.13 -5.87 11.93
C ASN A 113 10.89 -7.01 10.93
N ILE A 114 10.26 -8.12 11.34
CA ILE A 114 9.96 -9.25 10.44
C ILE A 114 9.04 -8.80 9.30
N LEU A 115 7.98 -8.05 9.60
CA LEU A 115 7.03 -7.55 8.61
C LEU A 115 7.70 -6.57 7.63
N ASN A 116 8.59 -5.70 8.11
CA ASN A 116 9.36 -4.80 7.24
C ASN A 116 10.34 -5.56 6.35
N ILE A 117 11.07 -6.53 6.89
CA ILE A 117 11.99 -7.35 6.08
C ILE A 117 11.21 -8.09 5.00
N LEU A 118 10.07 -8.71 5.35
CA LEU A 118 9.21 -9.39 4.39
C LEU A 118 8.69 -8.43 3.33
N GLY A 119 8.16 -7.27 3.74
CA GLY A 119 7.60 -6.28 2.84
C GLY A 119 8.64 -5.67 1.90
N VAL A 120 9.79 -5.25 2.42
CA VAL A 120 10.87 -4.66 1.63
C VAL A 120 11.48 -5.70 0.67
N ALA A 121 11.76 -6.92 1.14
CA ALA A 121 12.29 -7.99 0.29
C ALA A 121 11.32 -8.33 -0.86
N SER A 122 10.02 -8.45 -0.55
CA SER A 122 8.97 -8.67 -1.55
C SER A 122 8.87 -7.50 -2.55
N GLY A 123 8.99 -6.26 -2.06
CA GLY A 123 9.00 -5.05 -2.89
C GLY A 123 10.19 -5.00 -3.84
N PHE A 124 11.40 -5.30 -3.37
CA PHE A 124 12.58 -5.42 -4.24
C PHE A 124 12.46 -6.56 -5.25
N TYR A 125 11.94 -7.71 -4.82
CA TYR A 125 11.72 -8.85 -5.71
C TYR A 125 10.81 -8.48 -6.88
N VAL A 126 9.62 -7.90 -6.61
CA VAL A 126 8.69 -7.54 -7.68
C VAL A 126 9.23 -6.41 -8.56
N SER A 127 9.98 -5.47 -7.98
CA SER A 127 10.66 -4.39 -8.73
C SER A 127 11.71 -4.94 -9.69
N TRP A 128 12.47 -5.94 -9.26
CA TRP A 128 13.41 -6.64 -10.10
C TRP A 128 12.70 -7.41 -11.23
N ARG A 129 11.58 -8.06 -10.92
CA ARG A 129 10.77 -8.81 -11.91
C ARG A 129 10.24 -7.94 -13.05
N ILE A 130 9.87 -6.69 -12.77
CA ILE A 130 9.40 -5.75 -13.79
C ILE A 130 10.54 -4.99 -14.50
N GLY A 131 11.81 -5.30 -14.20
CA GLY A 131 12.98 -4.65 -14.82
C GLY A 131 13.36 -3.28 -14.24
N TYR A 132 12.74 -2.85 -13.13
CA TYR A 132 13.02 -1.58 -12.44
C TYR A 132 13.44 -1.78 -10.99
N PRO A 133 14.60 -2.40 -10.70
CA PRO A 133 15.00 -2.77 -9.33
C PRO A 133 15.08 -1.57 -8.38
N LEU A 134 15.42 -0.38 -8.86
CA LEU A 134 15.45 0.85 -8.05
C LEU A 134 14.07 1.26 -7.52
N ALA A 135 12.97 0.83 -8.14
CA ALA A 135 11.63 1.05 -7.60
C ALA A 135 11.43 0.35 -6.24
N GLY A 136 12.21 -0.69 -5.94
CA GLY A 136 12.23 -1.33 -4.62
C GLY A 136 12.59 -0.40 -3.48
N VAL A 137 13.36 0.67 -3.74
CA VAL A 137 13.72 1.70 -2.75
C VAL A 137 12.47 2.41 -2.19
N MET A 138 11.38 2.51 -2.97
CA MET A 138 10.11 3.07 -2.47
C MET A 138 9.62 2.35 -1.20
N PHE A 139 9.69 1.02 -1.16
CA PHE A 139 9.25 0.24 -0.01
C PHE A 139 10.09 0.52 1.23
N LEU A 140 11.42 0.70 1.05
CA LEU A 140 12.31 1.10 2.12
C LEU A 140 11.98 2.51 2.63
N LEU A 141 11.73 3.47 1.73
CA LEU A 141 11.35 4.83 2.09
C LEU A 141 10.02 4.87 2.85
N VAL A 142 9.01 4.13 2.39
CA VAL A 142 7.70 4.04 3.08
C VAL A 142 7.86 3.43 4.48
N THR A 143 8.70 2.40 4.65
CA THR A 143 9.04 1.84 5.96
C THR A 143 9.62 2.91 6.90
N GLY A 144 10.58 3.70 6.40
CA GLY A 144 11.15 4.84 7.14
C GLY A 144 10.09 5.90 7.48
N LEU A 145 9.22 6.25 6.53
CA LEU A 145 8.14 7.20 6.75
C LEU A 145 7.17 6.75 7.85
N PHE A 146 6.75 5.48 7.89
CA PHE A 146 5.92 4.95 8.98
C PHE A 146 6.61 5.00 10.33
N TYR A 147 7.91 4.72 10.39
CA TYR A 147 8.68 4.82 11.62
C TYR A 147 8.73 6.28 12.12
N PHE A 148 9.16 7.23 11.27
CA PHE A 148 9.25 8.64 11.63
C PHE A 148 7.88 9.27 11.91
N TYR A 149 6.84 8.86 11.18
CA TYR A 149 5.46 9.23 11.49
C TYR A 149 5.12 8.86 12.95
N SER A 150 5.33 7.60 13.32
CA SER A 150 4.98 7.09 14.64
C SER A 150 5.82 7.70 15.76
N ALA A 151 7.09 7.98 15.50
CA ALA A 151 8.01 8.53 16.49
C ALA A 151 7.84 10.05 16.71
N SER A 152 7.52 10.82 15.66
CA SER A 152 7.64 12.29 15.70
C SER A 152 6.51 13.03 14.97
N TYR A 153 6.22 12.69 13.70
CA TYR A 153 5.40 13.54 12.82
C TYR A 153 3.92 13.59 13.20
N LYS A 154 3.39 12.53 13.79
CA LYS A 154 1.99 12.51 14.21
C LYS A 154 1.63 13.53 15.31
N ARG A 155 2.64 14.04 16.05
CA ARG A 155 2.47 15.09 17.07
C ARG A 155 2.55 16.49 16.49
N GLN A 156 2.82 16.62 15.18
CA GLN A 156 2.91 17.92 14.51
C GLN A 156 1.58 18.22 13.84
N PHE A 157 1.07 19.43 14.06
CA PHE A 157 -0.21 19.88 13.54
C PHE A 157 -0.31 19.63 12.02
N LEU A 158 -1.32 18.89 11.60
CA LEU A 158 -1.64 18.49 10.21
C LEU A 158 -0.58 17.64 9.48
N LEU A 159 0.69 17.68 9.85
CA LEU A 159 1.74 16.98 9.12
C LEU A 159 1.51 15.46 9.14
N GLY A 160 1.14 14.92 10.32
CA GLY A 160 0.82 13.50 10.45
C GLY A 160 -0.36 13.09 9.58
N ASN A 161 -1.42 13.88 9.56
CA ASN A 161 -2.65 13.61 8.82
C ASN A 161 -2.41 13.65 7.31
N ILE A 162 -1.65 14.65 6.83
CA ILE A 162 -1.25 14.76 5.43
C ILE A 162 -0.40 13.55 5.03
N LEU A 163 0.53 13.11 5.87
CA LEU A 163 1.40 11.97 5.58
C LEU A 163 0.59 10.67 5.43
N VAL A 164 -0.34 10.39 6.35
CA VAL A 164 -1.21 9.21 6.28
C VAL A 164 -2.11 9.28 5.05
N ALA A 165 -2.71 10.44 4.77
CA ALA A 165 -3.54 10.65 3.58
C ALA A 165 -2.74 10.46 2.28
N PHE A 166 -1.52 10.99 2.23
CA PHE A 166 -0.61 10.83 1.10
C PHE A 166 -0.25 9.35 0.88
N LEU A 167 0.17 8.63 1.93
CA LEU A 167 0.50 7.21 1.82
C LEU A 167 -0.70 6.37 1.36
N THR A 168 -1.92 6.68 1.83
CA THR A 168 -3.13 6.00 1.36
C THR A 168 -3.40 6.29 -0.12
N ALA A 169 -3.23 7.54 -0.55
CA ALA A 169 -3.40 7.96 -1.94
C ALA A 169 -2.38 7.32 -2.90
N THR A 170 -1.23 6.88 -2.41
CA THR A 170 -0.23 6.20 -3.25
C THR A 170 -0.64 4.78 -3.64
N LEU A 171 -1.60 4.14 -2.98
CA LEU A 171 -1.99 2.75 -3.28
C LEU A 171 -2.48 2.55 -4.73
N PRO A 172 -3.45 3.34 -5.26
CA PRO A 172 -3.85 3.23 -6.66
C PRO A 172 -2.70 3.50 -7.62
N LEU A 173 -1.86 4.50 -7.32
CA LEU A 173 -0.70 4.86 -8.15
C LEU A 173 0.36 3.75 -8.15
N LEU A 174 0.57 3.07 -7.03
CA LEU A 174 1.48 1.93 -6.93
C LEU A 174 1.05 0.80 -7.87
N VAL A 175 -0.24 0.44 -7.86
CA VAL A 175 -0.78 -0.59 -8.76
C VAL A 175 -0.59 -0.17 -10.22
N LEU A 176 -0.90 1.09 -10.56
CA LEU A 176 -0.71 1.60 -11.91
C LEU A 176 0.76 1.57 -12.32
N PHE A 177 1.68 1.99 -11.46
CA PHE A 177 3.10 2.02 -11.75
C PHE A 177 3.65 0.64 -12.14
N TYR A 178 3.33 -0.40 -11.35
CA TYR A 178 3.80 -1.75 -11.62
C TYR A 178 3.14 -2.37 -12.87
N GLU A 179 1.84 -2.12 -13.08
CA GLU A 179 1.17 -2.57 -14.29
C GLU A 179 1.69 -1.81 -15.53
N TRP A 180 1.90 -0.47 -15.39
CA TRP A 180 2.45 0.35 -16.50
C TRP A 180 3.83 -0.12 -16.92
N ALA A 181 4.72 -0.42 -15.98
CA ALA A 181 6.04 -0.94 -16.28
C ALA A 181 5.97 -2.27 -17.06
N ALA A 182 5.08 -3.18 -16.64
CA ALA A 182 4.88 -4.44 -17.34
C ALA A 182 4.27 -4.24 -18.75
N LEU A 183 3.28 -3.35 -18.86
CA LEU A 183 2.69 -2.95 -20.15
C LEU A 183 3.73 -2.36 -21.09
N TYR A 184 4.54 -1.43 -20.61
CA TYR A 184 5.58 -0.81 -21.42
C TYR A 184 6.60 -1.84 -21.91
N ASN A 185 7.08 -2.71 -21.03
CA ASN A 185 8.03 -3.76 -21.37
C ASN A 185 7.50 -4.70 -22.47
N PHE A 186 6.22 -5.07 -22.39
CA PHE A 186 5.61 -5.95 -23.40
C PHE A 186 5.32 -5.22 -24.71
N TYR A 187 4.56 -4.11 -24.67
CA TYR A 187 4.07 -3.45 -25.87
C TYR A 187 5.14 -2.66 -26.62
N SER A 188 6.22 -2.21 -25.95
CA SER A 188 7.34 -1.56 -26.66
C SER A 188 8.05 -2.49 -27.66
N VAL A 189 8.02 -3.79 -27.40
CA VAL A 189 8.63 -4.79 -28.29
C VAL A 189 7.64 -5.30 -29.33
N HIS A 190 6.38 -5.57 -28.93
CA HIS A 190 5.41 -6.30 -29.75
C HIS A 190 4.42 -5.40 -30.49
N ALA A 191 4.18 -4.18 -30.04
CA ALA A 191 3.26 -3.26 -30.72
C ALA A 191 3.94 -2.47 -31.84
N ALA A 192 3.17 -2.14 -32.88
CA ALA A 192 3.61 -1.22 -33.93
C ALA A 192 3.69 0.22 -33.41
N ASP A 193 2.71 0.59 -32.55
CA ASP A 193 2.65 1.86 -31.83
C ASP A 193 2.00 1.63 -30.45
N ILE A 194 2.41 2.40 -29.43
CA ILE A 194 1.85 2.29 -28.07
C ILE A 194 0.71 3.29 -27.94
N PRO A 195 -0.54 2.85 -27.75
CA PRO A 195 -1.66 3.75 -27.61
C PRO A 195 -1.56 4.59 -26.33
N SER A 196 -2.23 5.75 -26.36
CA SER A 196 -2.25 6.65 -25.21
C SER A 196 -3.07 6.07 -24.04
N LEU A 197 -2.41 5.86 -22.91
CA LEU A 197 -3.05 5.37 -21.68
C LEU A 197 -3.51 6.51 -20.75
N ARG A 198 -3.68 7.75 -21.28
CA ARG A 198 -4.07 8.93 -20.48
C ARG A 198 -5.37 8.75 -19.72
N VAL A 199 -6.35 8.05 -20.31
CA VAL A 199 -7.64 7.81 -19.65
C VAL A 199 -7.44 6.99 -18.37
N ILE A 200 -6.61 5.95 -18.41
CA ILE A 200 -6.28 5.13 -17.23
C ILE A 200 -5.61 5.99 -16.16
N LEU A 201 -4.63 6.82 -16.56
CA LEU A 201 -3.95 7.73 -15.65
C LEU A 201 -4.94 8.69 -14.96
N TRP A 202 -5.86 9.30 -15.71
CA TRP A 202 -6.86 10.22 -15.13
C TRP A 202 -7.78 9.53 -14.13
N TRP A 203 -8.25 8.31 -14.43
CA TRP A 203 -9.07 7.54 -13.50
C TRP A 203 -8.30 7.22 -12.20
N ILE A 204 -7.07 6.74 -12.32
CA ILE A 204 -6.25 6.38 -11.15
C ILE A 204 -5.89 7.62 -10.33
N CYS A 205 -5.54 8.74 -10.96
CA CYS A 205 -5.32 10.01 -10.25
C CYS A 205 -6.58 10.50 -9.53
N GLY A 206 -7.77 10.34 -10.14
CA GLY A 206 -9.05 10.65 -9.51
C GLY A 206 -9.30 9.83 -8.25
N PHE A 207 -9.10 8.50 -8.31
CA PHE A 207 -9.20 7.62 -7.13
C PHE A 207 -8.16 7.95 -6.06
N SER A 208 -6.92 8.28 -6.46
CA SER A 208 -5.87 8.70 -5.53
C SER A 208 -6.22 10.00 -4.82
N LEU A 209 -6.73 11.00 -5.55
CA LEU A 209 -7.18 12.26 -4.96
C LEU A 209 -8.37 12.04 -4.00
N PHE A 210 -9.33 11.22 -4.39
CA PHE A 210 -10.46 10.87 -3.52
C PHE A 210 -10.00 10.16 -2.24
N ALA A 211 -9.08 9.19 -2.36
CA ALA A 211 -8.48 8.51 -1.22
C ALA A 211 -7.72 9.48 -0.30
N PHE A 212 -6.97 10.43 -0.87
CA PHE A 212 -6.30 11.49 -0.12
C PHE A 212 -7.29 12.31 0.70
N LEU A 213 -8.30 12.88 0.05
CA LEU A 213 -9.26 13.78 0.69
C LEU A 213 -10.08 13.07 1.78
N THR A 214 -10.56 11.86 1.51
CA THR A 214 -11.34 11.08 2.49
C THR A 214 -10.51 10.66 3.68
N THR A 215 -9.25 10.24 3.47
CA THR A 215 -8.34 9.88 4.56
C THR A 215 -7.96 11.11 5.37
N LEU A 216 -7.64 12.24 4.72
CA LEU A 216 -7.30 13.48 5.42
C LEU A 216 -8.45 13.94 6.32
N THR A 217 -9.68 13.94 5.79
CA THR A 217 -10.89 14.29 6.56
C THR A 217 -11.06 13.37 7.76
N ARG A 218 -10.90 12.06 7.56
CA ARG A 218 -11.00 11.07 8.64
C ARG A 218 -9.95 11.28 9.73
N GLU A 219 -8.69 11.53 9.36
CA GLU A 219 -7.61 11.76 10.36
C GLU A 219 -7.83 13.07 11.13
N ILE A 220 -8.31 14.15 10.49
CA ILE A 220 -8.66 15.39 11.18
C ILE A 220 -9.82 15.17 12.18
N ILE A 221 -10.87 14.43 11.79
CA ILE A 221 -11.99 14.12 12.71
C ILE A 221 -11.48 13.32 13.90
N LYS A 222 -10.62 12.34 13.66
CA LYS A 222 -10.04 11.50 14.71
C LYS A 222 -9.22 12.34 15.71
N ASP A 223 -8.40 13.29 15.24
CA ASP A 223 -7.63 14.17 16.12
C ASP A 223 -8.55 15.04 17.02
N ILE A 224 -9.69 15.47 16.48
CA ILE A 224 -10.70 16.21 17.28
C ILE A 224 -11.29 15.32 18.37
N GLU A 225 -11.52 14.03 18.08
CA GLU A 225 -12.02 13.05 19.06
C GLU A 225 -11.00 12.72 20.14
N ASP A 226 -9.72 12.61 19.76
CA ASP A 226 -8.59 12.22 20.62
C ASP A 226 -7.95 13.41 21.39
N PHE A 227 -8.46 14.64 21.23
CA PHE A 227 -7.89 15.90 21.77
C PHE A 227 -7.53 15.89 23.26
N LYS A 228 -8.15 15.04 24.08
CA LYS A 228 -7.88 14.98 25.53
C LYS A 228 -6.58 14.25 25.89
N GLY A 229 -6.03 13.46 25.00
CA GLY A 229 -4.86 12.61 25.24
C GLY A 229 -3.59 13.02 24.49
N ASP A 230 -3.72 13.91 23.52
CA ASP A 230 -2.65 14.50 22.74
C ASP A 230 -2.27 15.85 23.37
#